data_62b2049384690a546c2c504d050ef567
#
_entry.id   62b2049384690a546c2c504d050ef567
#
_cell.length_a   1.000
_cell.length_b   1.000
_cell.length_c   1.000
_cell.angle_alpha   90.00
_cell.angle_beta   90.00
_cell.angle_gamma   90.00
#
_symmetry.space_group_name_H-M   'P 1'
#
loop_
_entity.id
_entity.type
_entity.pdbx_description
1 polymer ?
#
loop_
_entity_poly.entity_id
_entity_poly.type
_entity_poly.pdbx_seq_one_letter_code
_entity_poly.pdbx_strand_id
1 'polypeptide(L)'
;MRGSPFACVLPVMKKEFRQIRRDSRSLIFMIFIPAFMLIMFGYALNFDVKHIPLAVVDQDGSRTSRELVEKFRTTEYFEVKAELNKTAEVDGLMARERIRAALVIPETFSEDLLAGRSPSVQFILDGANAMSGTTAAGYAGAILQSYSQRITLETLERRGVRSMISPLEAEVRVWYNPELRSAKFLVPGLMAFILMVILTVSTAFSVVREKERGTMEQIMVSPVRPVGLILGKMIPYVLISLASAHFVLALGWVLFGVAIRGSYFLLLPTILLFLVCGLGQGILISALTRTQQVAFLISVLTTFLPTFILSGFIFPVRNMPAVIQAVTFLVPAKYFLAALRAIIIKGAGLHAFWEQVLFLAGFGVLTLGVAARRLQLGGEEGRRRPRRAG
;
A
#
# COMPACT_ATOMS: atom_id res chain seq x y z
N MET A 1 33.00 -39.66 2.40
CA MET A 1 31.52 -39.69 2.71
C MET A 1 30.90 -38.35 2.29
N ARG A 2 30.20 -38.30 1.18
CA ARG A 2 29.47 -37.12 0.72
C ARG A 2 28.13 -37.07 1.49
N GLY A 3 28.13 -36.46 2.66
CA GLY A 3 26.89 -36.23 3.41
C GLY A 3 25.82 -35.52 2.59
N SER A 4 24.56 -35.84 2.81
CA SER A 4 23.41 -35.19 2.17
C SER A 4 23.58 -33.65 2.24
N PRO A 5 23.28 -32.90 1.18
CA PRO A 5 23.38 -31.42 1.18
C PRO A 5 22.50 -30.79 2.26
N PHE A 6 21.51 -31.53 2.78
CA PHE A 6 20.58 -31.10 3.83
C PHE A 6 21.04 -31.44 5.26
N ALA A 7 22.06 -32.30 5.44
CA ALA A 7 22.53 -32.70 6.79
C ALA A 7 22.97 -31.51 7.67
N CYS A 8 23.46 -30.42 7.04
CA CYS A 8 23.93 -29.24 7.73
C CYS A 8 22.83 -28.19 8.00
N VAL A 9 21.64 -28.33 7.42
CA VAL A 9 20.56 -27.34 7.57
C VAL A 9 20.08 -27.26 9.03
N LEU A 10 19.83 -28.39 9.66
CA LEU A 10 19.30 -28.46 11.01
C LEU A 10 20.22 -27.86 12.09
N PRO A 11 21.54 -28.15 12.10
CA PRO A 11 22.47 -27.51 13.04
C PRO A 11 22.53 -25.99 12.86
N VAL A 12 22.62 -25.50 11.59
CA VAL A 12 22.66 -24.07 11.29
C VAL A 12 21.35 -23.41 11.73
N MET A 13 20.20 -23.97 11.39
CA MET A 13 18.87 -23.51 11.80
C MET A 13 18.75 -23.39 13.33
N LYS A 14 19.17 -24.42 14.09
CA LYS A 14 19.16 -24.41 15.54
C LYS A 14 20.06 -23.30 16.13
N LYS A 15 21.23 -23.10 15.52
CA LYS A 15 22.15 -22.02 15.92
C LYS A 15 21.49 -20.66 15.71
N GLU A 16 20.95 -20.40 14.52
CA GLU A 16 20.30 -19.12 14.17
C GLU A 16 19.09 -18.85 15.08
N PHE A 17 18.23 -19.85 15.28
CA PHE A 17 17.07 -19.71 16.13
C PHE A 17 17.42 -19.36 17.59
N ARG A 18 18.48 -20.01 18.15
CA ARG A 18 19.00 -19.66 19.48
C ARG A 18 19.57 -18.24 19.50
N GLN A 19 20.26 -17.84 18.45
CA GLN A 19 20.85 -16.50 18.34
C GLN A 19 19.76 -15.43 18.30
N ILE A 20 18.72 -15.60 17.46
CA ILE A 20 17.59 -14.67 17.38
C ILE A 20 16.82 -14.60 18.71
N ARG A 21 16.57 -15.74 19.37
CA ARG A 21 15.89 -15.80 20.66
C ARG A 21 16.65 -15.09 21.78
N ARG A 22 18.01 -15.10 21.73
CA ARG A 22 18.87 -14.39 22.69
C ARG A 22 19.04 -12.91 22.35
N ASP A 23 18.82 -12.52 21.11
CA ASP A 23 18.86 -11.14 20.64
C ASP A 23 17.44 -10.55 20.65
N SER A 24 16.97 -10.19 21.85
CA SER A 24 15.65 -9.59 22.06
C SER A 24 15.44 -8.35 21.20
N ARG A 25 16.50 -7.58 20.94
CA ARG A 25 16.42 -6.36 20.10
C ARG A 25 16.05 -6.71 18.65
N SER A 26 16.70 -7.71 18.07
CA SER A 26 16.38 -8.17 16.71
C SER A 26 14.97 -8.76 16.64
N LEU A 27 14.52 -9.48 17.66
CA LEU A 27 13.18 -10.05 17.70
C LEU A 27 12.10 -8.96 17.77
N ILE A 28 12.29 -7.98 18.68
CA ILE A 28 11.39 -6.83 18.81
C ILE A 28 11.33 -6.06 17.49
N PHE A 29 12.50 -5.82 16.87
CA PHE A 29 12.56 -5.15 15.57
C PHE A 29 11.75 -5.88 14.51
N MET A 30 11.83 -7.22 14.42
CA MET A 30 11.15 -7.99 13.39
C MET A 30 9.64 -8.15 13.60
N ILE A 31 9.14 -8.06 14.84
CA ILE A 31 7.71 -8.28 15.15
C ILE A 31 7.01 -6.98 15.50
N PHE A 32 7.63 -6.17 16.37
CA PHE A 32 6.99 -4.96 16.90
C PHE A 32 7.03 -3.80 15.89
N ILE A 33 8.15 -3.60 15.20
CA ILE A 33 8.27 -2.49 14.23
C ILE A 33 7.24 -2.61 13.09
N PRO A 34 7.00 -3.80 12.47
CA PRO A 34 5.93 -3.96 11.50
C PRO A 34 4.56 -3.53 12.01
N ALA A 35 4.21 -3.97 13.21
CA ALA A 35 2.94 -3.63 13.83
C ALA A 35 2.83 -2.13 14.12
N PHE A 36 3.87 -1.55 14.71
CA PHE A 36 3.94 -0.12 14.99
C PHE A 36 3.84 0.72 13.71
N MET A 37 4.58 0.34 12.67
CA MET A 37 4.51 1.02 11.37
C MET A 37 3.11 0.90 10.74
N LEU A 38 2.48 -0.28 10.82
CA LEU A 38 1.11 -0.44 10.33
C LEU A 38 0.14 0.50 11.05
N ILE A 39 0.22 0.58 12.38
CA ILE A 39 -0.63 1.45 13.18
C ILE A 39 -0.36 2.91 12.81
N MET A 40 0.90 3.33 12.87
CA MET A 40 1.28 4.71 12.60
C MET A 40 0.88 5.16 11.19
N PHE A 41 1.27 4.41 10.17
CA PHE A 41 0.94 4.77 8.79
C PHE A 41 -0.52 4.51 8.44
N GLY A 42 -1.14 3.50 9.02
CA GLY A 42 -2.55 3.20 8.80
C GLY A 42 -3.49 4.32 9.28
N TYR A 43 -3.14 4.98 10.37
CA TYR A 43 -3.86 6.17 10.84
C TYR A 43 -3.38 7.46 10.18
N ALA A 44 -2.06 7.63 9.96
CA ALA A 44 -1.50 8.84 9.38
C ALA A 44 -1.82 9.01 7.89
N LEU A 45 -1.88 7.93 7.13
CA LEU A 45 -2.19 7.92 5.69
C LEU A 45 -3.69 7.72 5.43
N ASN A 46 -4.54 8.31 6.26
CA ASN A 46 -5.98 8.28 6.00
C ASN A 46 -6.32 9.28 4.88
N PHE A 47 -6.72 8.75 3.72
CA PHE A 47 -7.19 9.52 2.58
C PHE A 47 -8.73 9.54 2.49
N ASP A 48 -9.43 9.12 3.55
CA ASP A 48 -10.88 9.16 3.59
C ASP A 48 -11.32 10.62 3.71
N VAL A 49 -11.82 11.14 2.63
CA VAL A 49 -12.30 12.52 2.56
C VAL A 49 -13.76 12.52 3.00
N LYS A 50 -13.97 12.71 4.31
CA LYS A 50 -15.30 12.87 4.94
C LYS A 50 -15.33 14.18 5.69
N HIS A 51 -16.56 14.70 5.91
CA HIS A 51 -16.79 15.94 6.66
C HIS A 51 -15.95 17.12 6.12
N ILE A 52 -15.95 17.29 4.78
CA ILE A 52 -15.29 18.41 4.12
C ILE A 52 -15.96 19.71 4.61
N PRO A 53 -15.19 20.62 5.28
CA PRO A 53 -15.77 21.90 5.73
C PRO A 53 -16.22 22.70 4.53
N LEU A 54 -17.56 22.91 4.41
CA LEU A 54 -18.22 23.60 3.31
C LEU A 54 -18.75 24.95 3.78
N ALA A 55 -18.49 26.01 3.01
CA ALA A 55 -19.28 27.23 3.10
C ALA A 55 -20.41 27.22 2.07
N VAL A 56 -21.52 27.81 2.40
CA VAL A 56 -22.65 28.02 1.50
C VAL A 56 -22.86 29.51 1.32
N VAL A 57 -22.89 29.96 0.08
CA VAL A 57 -23.27 31.32 -0.33
C VAL A 57 -24.58 31.20 -1.09
N ASP A 58 -25.69 31.29 -0.39
CA ASP A 58 -27.02 31.23 -1.00
C ASP A 58 -27.54 32.64 -1.24
N GLN A 59 -27.42 33.13 -2.49
CA GLN A 59 -27.88 34.46 -2.90
C GLN A 59 -29.34 34.43 -3.31
N ASP A 60 -29.94 33.26 -3.62
CA ASP A 60 -31.32 33.11 -4.02
C ASP A 60 -32.29 33.07 -2.82
N GLY A 61 -31.88 32.44 -1.71
CA GLY A 61 -32.64 32.37 -0.46
C GLY A 61 -34.01 31.72 -0.57
N SER A 62 -34.30 31.05 -1.68
CA SER A 62 -35.62 30.40 -1.95
C SER A 62 -35.76 29.06 -1.21
N ARG A 63 -36.96 28.47 -1.31
CA ARG A 63 -37.18 27.11 -0.84
C ARG A 63 -36.34 26.11 -1.65
N THR A 64 -36.16 26.33 -2.95
CA THR A 64 -35.47 25.43 -3.87
C THR A 64 -33.95 25.45 -3.60
N SER A 65 -33.38 26.63 -3.33
CA SER A 65 -31.94 26.74 -2.95
C SER A 65 -31.67 26.04 -1.61
N ARG A 66 -32.56 26.22 -0.63
CA ARG A 66 -32.44 25.54 0.68
C ARG A 66 -32.55 24.03 0.57
N GLU A 67 -33.41 23.50 -0.32
CA GLU A 67 -33.47 22.06 -0.58
C GLU A 67 -32.20 21.51 -1.20
N LEU A 68 -31.54 22.29 -2.05
CA LEU A 68 -30.20 21.91 -2.58
C LEU A 68 -29.14 21.88 -1.47
N VAL A 69 -29.07 22.94 -0.63
CA VAL A 69 -28.15 23.02 0.51
C VAL A 69 -28.36 21.84 1.46
N GLU A 70 -29.62 21.46 1.74
CA GLU A 70 -29.91 20.34 2.62
C GLU A 70 -29.42 19.00 2.07
N LYS A 71 -29.34 18.84 0.74
CA LYS A 71 -28.71 17.66 0.14
C LYS A 71 -27.23 17.55 0.46
N PHE A 72 -26.51 18.66 0.51
CA PHE A 72 -25.12 18.67 0.94
C PHE A 72 -25.00 18.43 2.44
N ARG A 73 -25.90 18.95 3.26
CA ARG A 73 -25.90 18.84 4.72
C ARG A 73 -26.19 17.41 5.22
N THR A 74 -27.03 16.68 4.51
CA THR A 74 -27.45 15.32 4.88
C THR A 74 -26.45 14.23 4.46
N THR A 75 -25.38 14.58 3.71
CA THR A 75 -24.35 13.63 3.33
C THR A 75 -23.23 13.56 4.36
N GLU A 76 -22.57 12.41 4.49
CA GLU A 76 -21.35 12.27 5.31
C GLU A 76 -20.12 12.96 4.71
N TYR A 77 -20.21 13.44 3.48
CA TYR A 77 -19.05 13.98 2.74
C TYR A 77 -18.78 15.43 3.05
N PHE A 78 -19.84 16.22 3.30
CA PHE A 78 -19.73 17.66 3.54
C PHE A 78 -20.29 18.03 4.92
N GLU A 79 -19.63 19.00 5.55
CA GLU A 79 -20.07 19.60 6.79
C GLU A 79 -20.21 21.11 6.58
N VAL A 80 -21.43 21.63 6.57
CA VAL A 80 -21.69 23.07 6.42
C VAL A 80 -21.22 23.80 7.68
N LYS A 81 -20.07 24.49 7.58
CA LYS A 81 -19.45 25.22 8.69
C LYS A 81 -19.79 26.70 8.70
N ALA A 82 -20.13 27.27 7.54
CA ALA A 82 -20.43 28.68 7.43
C ALA A 82 -21.52 28.90 6.37
N GLU A 83 -22.42 29.82 6.65
CA GLU A 83 -23.35 30.41 5.69
C GLU A 83 -22.94 31.86 5.49
N LEU A 84 -22.69 32.23 4.24
CA LEU A 84 -22.12 33.53 3.87
C LEU A 84 -23.08 34.27 2.95
N ASN A 85 -23.04 35.59 3.03
CA ASN A 85 -23.87 36.43 2.16
C ASN A 85 -23.13 36.85 0.88
N LYS A 86 -21.81 36.81 0.88
CA LYS A 86 -20.98 37.29 -0.23
C LYS A 86 -19.88 36.30 -0.59
N THR A 87 -19.69 36.07 -1.88
CA THR A 87 -18.61 35.21 -2.39
C THR A 87 -17.22 35.70 -2.01
N ALA A 88 -17.03 36.99 -1.83
CA ALA A 88 -15.74 37.59 -1.44
C ALA A 88 -15.25 37.12 -0.04
N GLU A 89 -16.13 36.61 0.81
CA GLU A 89 -15.77 36.11 2.14
C GLU A 89 -15.15 34.70 2.08
N VAL A 90 -15.40 33.97 0.97
CA VAL A 90 -14.91 32.60 0.76
C VAL A 90 -13.40 32.54 0.78
N ASP A 91 -12.72 33.44 0.07
CA ASP A 91 -11.25 33.46 -0.04
C ASP A 91 -10.59 33.60 1.33
N GLY A 92 -11.14 34.49 2.19
CA GLY A 92 -10.60 34.71 3.52
C GLY A 92 -10.74 33.53 4.46
N LEU A 93 -11.83 32.75 4.33
CA LEU A 93 -12.04 31.53 5.13
C LEU A 93 -11.22 30.36 4.58
N MET A 94 -11.08 30.27 3.26
CA MET A 94 -10.28 29.23 2.60
C MET A 94 -8.79 29.42 2.89
N ALA A 95 -8.29 30.65 2.83
CA ALA A 95 -6.90 30.98 3.17
C ALA A 95 -6.54 30.68 4.65
N ARG A 96 -7.54 30.71 5.54
CA ARG A 96 -7.37 30.34 6.96
C ARG A 96 -7.66 28.87 7.24
N GLU A 97 -7.83 28.04 6.22
CA GLU A 97 -8.16 26.61 6.31
C GLU A 97 -9.45 26.30 7.12
N ARG A 98 -10.33 27.29 7.31
CA ARG A 98 -11.60 27.08 8.00
C ARG A 98 -12.62 26.36 7.15
N ILE A 99 -12.54 26.52 5.84
CA ILE A 99 -13.32 25.80 4.84
C ILE A 99 -12.40 25.24 3.76
N ARG A 100 -12.81 24.16 3.10
CA ARG A 100 -12.10 23.56 1.96
C ARG A 100 -12.94 23.55 0.69
N ALA A 101 -14.20 23.87 0.79
CA ALA A 101 -15.12 23.98 -0.33
C ALA A 101 -16.12 25.11 -0.09
N ALA A 102 -16.64 25.67 -1.17
CA ALA A 102 -17.76 26.60 -1.11
C ALA A 102 -18.78 26.29 -2.23
N LEU A 103 -20.05 26.29 -1.88
CA LEU A 103 -21.18 26.17 -2.79
C LEU A 103 -21.79 27.56 -2.96
N VAL A 104 -21.76 28.11 -4.18
CA VAL A 104 -22.35 29.41 -4.50
C VAL A 104 -23.58 29.21 -5.37
N ILE A 105 -24.72 29.63 -4.88
CA ILE A 105 -26.01 29.57 -5.56
C ILE A 105 -26.37 31.00 -5.99
N PRO A 106 -26.55 31.26 -7.30
CA PRO A 106 -26.82 32.62 -7.81
C PRO A 106 -28.24 33.08 -7.46
N GLU A 107 -28.47 34.39 -7.44
CA GLU A 107 -29.74 35.05 -7.13
C GLU A 107 -30.88 34.59 -8.04
N THR A 108 -30.60 34.23 -9.31
CA THR A 108 -31.60 33.83 -10.30
C THR A 108 -31.90 32.32 -10.29
N PHE A 109 -31.35 31.55 -9.33
CA PHE A 109 -31.39 30.09 -9.33
C PHE A 109 -32.81 29.53 -9.42
N SER A 110 -33.73 29.97 -8.58
CA SER A 110 -35.11 29.50 -8.56
C SER A 110 -35.94 30.03 -9.74
N GLU A 111 -35.72 31.29 -10.16
CA GLU A 111 -36.37 31.85 -11.32
C GLU A 111 -36.01 31.12 -12.61
N ASP A 112 -34.73 30.79 -12.81
CA ASP A 112 -34.27 30.06 -13.97
C ASP A 112 -34.83 28.65 -14.02
N LEU A 113 -34.91 27.97 -12.87
CA LEU A 113 -35.52 26.63 -12.79
C LEU A 113 -37.00 26.68 -13.14
N LEU A 114 -37.76 27.65 -12.61
CA LEU A 114 -39.18 27.82 -12.90
C LEU A 114 -39.48 28.17 -14.36
N ALA A 115 -38.55 28.96 -14.96
CA ALA A 115 -38.62 29.31 -16.38
C ALA A 115 -38.18 28.15 -17.31
N GLY A 116 -37.73 27.00 -16.76
CA GLY A 116 -37.22 25.87 -17.53
C GLY A 116 -35.84 26.12 -18.12
N ARG A 117 -35.11 27.09 -17.60
CA ARG A 117 -33.69 27.32 -17.91
C ARG A 117 -32.82 26.47 -16.98
N SER A 118 -31.55 26.28 -17.36
CA SER A 118 -30.57 25.54 -16.56
C SER A 118 -29.65 26.53 -15.81
N PRO A 119 -29.91 26.83 -14.53
CA PRO A 119 -29.03 27.69 -13.75
C PRO A 119 -27.69 27.00 -13.52
N SER A 120 -26.63 27.80 -13.46
CA SER A 120 -25.29 27.32 -13.10
C SER A 120 -25.02 27.58 -11.61
N VAL A 121 -24.67 26.51 -10.89
CA VAL A 121 -24.20 26.59 -9.51
C VAL A 121 -22.68 26.47 -9.51
N GLN A 122 -22.00 27.35 -8.78
CA GLN A 122 -20.54 27.31 -8.69
C GLN A 122 -20.10 26.53 -7.46
N PHE A 123 -19.16 25.60 -7.67
CA PHE A 123 -18.54 24.86 -6.59
C PHE A 123 -17.02 25.18 -6.57
N ILE A 124 -16.60 25.90 -5.54
CA ILE A 124 -15.20 26.36 -5.35
C ILE A 124 -14.51 25.35 -4.44
N LEU A 125 -13.30 24.95 -4.79
CA LEU A 125 -12.51 23.95 -4.05
C LEU A 125 -11.12 24.47 -3.74
N ASP A 126 -10.61 24.15 -2.56
CA ASP A 126 -9.21 24.27 -2.24
C ASP A 126 -8.41 23.20 -2.99
N GLY A 127 -7.62 23.63 -3.97
CA GLY A 127 -6.76 22.77 -4.79
C GLY A 127 -5.40 22.42 -4.17
N ALA A 128 -5.07 22.92 -2.97
CA ALA A 128 -3.79 22.65 -2.32
C ALA A 128 -3.55 21.15 -2.09
N ASN A 129 -4.62 20.39 -1.83
CA ASN A 129 -4.59 18.93 -1.79
C ASN A 129 -5.38 18.36 -2.98
N ALA A 130 -4.66 17.99 -4.04
CA ALA A 130 -5.26 17.51 -5.29
C ALA A 130 -6.15 16.26 -5.10
N MET A 131 -5.80 15.36 -4.18
CA MET A 131 -6.58 14.14 -3.94
C MET A 131 -7.90 14.46 -3.24
N SER A 132 -7.86 15.27 -2.19
CA SER A 132 -9.06 15.72 -1.48
C SER A 132 -9.95 16.57 -2.40
N GLY A 133 -9.35 17.47 -3.19
CA GLY A 133 -10.06 18.30 -4.16
C GLY A 133 -10.79 17.50 -5.23
N THR A 134 -10.11 16.53 -5.85
CA THR A 134 -10.73 15.66 -6.87
C THR A 134 -11.88 14.82 -6.28
N THR A 135 -11.71 14.30 -5.07
CA THR A 135 -12.74 13.52 -4.39
C THR A 135 -13.94 14.38 -4.03
N ALA A 136 -13.71 15.58 -3.49
CA ALA A 136 -14.76 16.55 -3.17
C ALA A 136 -15.54 16.98 -4.42
N ALA A 137 -14.85 17.25 -5.54
CA ALA A 137 -15.48 17.57 -6.83
C ALA A 137 -16.38 16.41 -7.32
N GLY A 138 -15.91 15.16 -7.18
CA GLY A 138 -16.69 13.98 -7.54
C GLY A 138 -17.98 13.86 -6.72
N TYR A 139 -17.91 14.04 -5.40
CA TYR A 139 -19.09 14.00 -4.53
C TYR A 139 -20.06 15.15 -4.80
N ALA A 140 -19.55 16.37 -4.96
CA ALA A 140 -20.39 17.51 -5.30
C ALA A 140 -21.09 17.31 -6.65
N GLY A 141 -20.36 16.83 -7.67
CA GLY A 141 -20.92 16.51 -8.98
C GLY A 141 -22.03 15.47 -8.90
N ALA A 142 -21.86 14.40 -8.12
CA ALA A 142 -22.88 13.38 -7.92
C ALA A 142 -24.14 13.91 -7.23
N ILE A 143 -23.99 14.77 -6.20
CA ILE A 143 -25.11 15.41 -5.51
C ILE A 143 -25.87 16.34 -6.46
N LEU A 144 -25.15 17.21 -7.19
CA LEU A 144 -25.76 18.14 -8.14
C LEU A 144 -26.46 17.40 -9.28
N GLN A 145 -25.87 16.33 -9.81
CA GLN A 145 -26.47 15.52 -10.85
C GLN A 145 -27.78 14.84 -10.37
N SER A 146 -27.76 14.23 -9.18
CA SER A 146 -28.94 13.60 -8.59
C SER A 146 -30.08 14.61 -8.34
N TYR A 147 -29.71 15.81 -7.88
CA TYR A 147 -30.65 16.91 -7.67
C TYR A 147 -31.24 17.39 -9.00
N SER A 148 -30.44 17.59 -10.03
CA SER A 148 -30.87 17.98 -11.38
C SER A 148 -31.83 16.98 -12.00
N GLN A 149 -31.55 15.68 -11.89
CA GLN A 149 -32.42 14.60 -12.37
C GLN A 149 -33.76 14.65 -11.69
N ARG A 150 -33.79 14.80 -10.36
CA ARG A 150 -35.06 14.91 -9.60
C ARG A 150 -35.92 16.08 -10.07
N ILE A 151 -35.33 17.29 -10.22
CA ILE A 151 -36.06 18.48 -10.68
C ILE A 151 -36.60 18.28 -12.11
N THR A 152 -35.81 17.67 -12.98
CA THR A 152 -36.21 17.37 -14.35
C THR A 152 -37.47 16.46 -14.36
N LEU A 153 -37.47 15.40 -13.56
CA LEU A 153 -38.62 14.49 -13.43
C LEU A 153 -39.82 15.19 -12.88
N GLU A 154 -39.71 15.94 -11.80
CA GLU A 154 -40.80 16.70 -11.20
C GLU A 154 -41.40 17.73 -12.18
N THR A 155 -40.54 18.36 -13.00
CA THR A 155 -40.99 19.33 -14.02
C THR A 155 -41.73 18.66 -15.17
N LEU A 156 -41.28 17.49 -15.64
CA LEU A 156 -41.93 16.70 -16.66
C LEU A 156 -43.32 16.19 -16.19
N GLU A 157 -43.40 15.69 -14.96
CA GLU A 157 -44.64 15.26 -14.34
C GLU A 157 -45.69 16.42 -14.26
N ARG A 158 -45.25 17.61 -13.82
CA ARG A 158 -46.10 18.81 -13.77
C ARG A 158 -46.62 19.26 -15.14
N ARG A 159 -45.84 19.05 -16.21
CA ARG A 159 -46.23 19.35 -17.60
C ARG A 159 -47.13 18.27 -18.25
N GLY A 160 -47.51 17.24 -17.48
CA GLY A 160 -48.38 16.17 -17.96
C GLY A 160 -47.69 15.22 -18.96
N VAL A 161 -46.41 15.36 -19.14
CA VAL A 161 -45.61 14.42 -19.92
C VAL A 161 -45.40 13.18 -19.03
N ARG A 162 -46.31 12.23 -19.09
CA ARG A 162 -46.11 10.88 -18.56
C ARG A 162 -45.03 10.24 -19.41
N SER A 163 -43.80 10.45 -18.97
CA SER A 163 -42.65 10.01 -19.69
C SER A 163 -42.59 8.49 -19.72
N MET A 164 -42.74 7.91 -20.91
CA MET A 164 -42.22 6.56 -21.22
C MET A 164 -40.68 6.55 -21.36
N ILE A 165 -40.06 7.69 -21.18
CA ILE A 165 -38.59 7.80 -21.20
C ILE A 165 -38.16 7.67 -19.75
N SER A 166 -37.87 6.46 -19.32
CA SER A 166 -37.07 6.25 -18.14
C SER A 166 -35.72 6.93 -18.41
N PRO A 167 -35.38 8.04 -17.74
CA PRO A 167 -34.05 8.58 -17.90
C PRO A 167 -33.05 7.47 -17.55
N LEU A 168 -31.97 7.38 -18.29
CA LEU A 168 -30.89 6.43 -17.99
C LEU A 168 -30.44 6.71 -16.55
N GLU A 169 -30.83 5.85 -15.63
CA GLU A 169 -30.41 5.93 -14.24
C GLU A 169 -29.07 5.25 -14.12
N ALA A 170 -28.01 6.06 -14.01
CA ALA A 170 -26.67 5.54 -13.80
C ALA A 170 -26.52 5.10 -12.34
N GLU A 171 -26.82 3.84 -12.05
CA GLU A 171 -26.55 3.25 -10.75
C GLU A 171 -25.07 2.94 -10.61
N VAL A 172 -24.33 3.83 -9.94
CA VAL A 172 -22.88 3.64 -9.71
C VAL A 172 -22.69 2.61 -8.61
N ARG A 173 -22.26 1.40 -8.99
CA ARG A 173 -21.86 0.35 -8.03
C ARG A 173 -20.35 0.28 -7.88
N VAL A 174 -19.85 0.61 -6.70
CA VAL A 174 -18.44 0.41 -6.33
C VAL A 174 -18.28 -0.99 -5.78
N TRP A 175 -17.58 -1.85 -6.54
CA TRP A 175 -17.29 -3.23 -6.14
C TRP A 175 -16.08 -3.29 -5.22
N TYR A 176 -16.05 -4.26 -4.31
CA TYR A 176 -14.95 -4.60 -3.39
C TYR A 176 -14.70 -3.60 -2.25
N ASN A 177 -14.91 -2.32 -2.45
CA ASN A 177 -14.76 -1.27 -1.44
C ASN A 177 -15.87 -0.21 -1.58
N PRO A 178 -17.15 -0.56 -1.32
CA PRO A 178 -18.29 0.36 -1.50
C PRO A 178 -18.16 1.66 -0.69
N GLU A 179 -17.55 1.57 0.47
CA GLU A 179 -17.34 2.70 1.37
C GLU A 179 -16.11 3.54 1.01
N LEU A 180 -15.39 3.18 -0.08
CA LEU A 180 -14.15 3.82 -0.55
C LEU A 180 -13.09 4.03 0.55
N ARG A 181 -13.08 3.17 1.59
CA ARG A 181 -12.14 3.27 2.70
C ARG A 181 -10.70 3.11 2.24
N SER A 182 -9.90 4.11 2.55
CA SER A 182 -8.45 4.14 2.25
C SER A 182 -7.70 2.97 2.91
N ALA A 183 -8.10 2.57 4.10
CA ALA A 183 -7.49 1.47 4.83
C ALA A 183 -7.49 0.15 4.04
N LYS A 184 -8.57 -0.16 3.29
CA LYS A 184 -8.64 -1.38 2.45
C LYS A 184 -7.59 -1.38 1.34
N PHE A 185 -7.18 -0.19 0.86
CA PHE A 185 -6.15 -0.04 -0.15
C PHE A 185 -4.74 0.01 0.48
N LEU A 186 -4.60 0.73 1.60
CA LEU A 186 -3.31 1.02 2.22
C LEU A 186 -2.74 -0.17 3.02
N VAL A 187 -3.57 -0.88 3.80
CA VAL A 187 -3.10 -1.96 4.68
C VAL A 187 -2.34 -3.06 3.92
N PRO A 188 -2.85 -3.60 2.79
CA PRO A 188 -2.07 -4.57 2.00
C PRO A 188 -0.76 -3.99 1.46
N GLY A 189 -0.77 -2.70 1.07
CA GLY A 189 0.43 -2.01 0.59
C GLY A 189 1.48 -1.82 1.69
N LEU A 190 1.05 -1.38 2.87
CA LEU A 190 1.91 -1.26 4.04
C LEU A 190 2.49 -2.61 4.45
N MET A 191 1.70 -3.68 4.43
CA MET A 191 2.17 -5.02 4.70
C MET A 191 3.29 -5.43 3.75
N ALA A 192 3.11 -5.26 2.44
CA ALA A 192 4.13 -5.57 1.44
C ALA A 192 5.41 -4.75 1.68
N PHE A 193 5.26 -3.45 1.90
CA PHE A 193 6.35 -2.53 2.15
C PHE A 193 7.15 -2.90 3.40
N ILE A 194 6.47 -3.04 4.53
CA ILE A 194 7.11 -3.26 5.83
C ILE A 194 7.81 -4.62 5.87
N LEU A 195 7.14 -5.68 5.39
CA LEU A 195 7.73 -7.02 5.36
C LEU A 195 8.98 -7.07 4.48
N MET A 196 8.95 -6.44 3.31
CA MET A 196 10.08 -6.43 2.39
C MET A 196 11.31 -5.75 3.00
N VAL A 197 11.12 -4.56 3.55
CA VAL A 197 12.21 -3.77 4.14
C VAL A 197 12.83 -4.49 5.35
N ILE A 198 11.99 -4.90 6.30
CA ILE A 198 12.46 -5.51 7.55
C ILE A 198 13.18 -6.82 7.28
N LEU A 199 12.60 -7.65 6.40
CA LEU A 199 13.17 -8.94 6.09
C LEU A 199 14.52 -8.82 5.36
N THR A 200 14.59 -7.93 4.36
CA THR A 200 15.83 -7.69 3.61
C THR A 200 16.94 -7.16 4.52
N VAL A 201 16.63 -6.16 5.35
CA VAL A 201 17.60 -5.58 6.31
C VAL A 201 18.04 -6.62 7.34
N SER A 202 17.12 -7.34 7.96
CA SER A 202 17.43 -8.33 9.00
C SER A 202 18.28 -9.48 8.45
N THR A 203 18.00 -9.93 7.24
CA THR A 203 18.75 -10.99 6.58
C THR A 203 20.14 -10.51 6.19
N ALA A 204 20.26 -9.31 5.61
CA ALA A 204 21.55 -8.73 5.28
C ALA A 204 22.43 -8.59 6.52
N PHE A 205 21.87 -8.08 7.63
CA PHE A 205 22.57 -7.94 8.91
C PHE A 205 23.04 -9.27 9.49
N SER A 206 22.21 -10.33 9.42
CA SER A 206 22.60 -11.64 9.92
C SER A 206 23.88 -12.14 9.29
N VAL A 207 24.02 -12.01 7.98
CA VAL A 207 25.19 -12.49 7.25
C VAL A 207 26.40 -11.56 7.40
N VAL A 208 26.18 -10.24 7.30
CA VAL A 208 27.25 -9.25 7.40
C VAL A 208 27.86 -9.21 8.80
N ARG A 209 27.04 -9.38 9.85
CA ARG A 209 27.53 -9.50 11.24
C ARG A 209 28.51 -10.66 11.42
N GLU A 210 28.31 -11.78 10.74
CA GLU A 210 29.26 -12.89 10.76
C GLU A 210 30.55 -12.57 10.01
N LYS A 211 30.47 -11.80 8.91
CA LYS A 211 31.68 -11.30 8.21
C LYS A 211 32.47 -10.34 9.07
N GLU A 212 31.81 -9.35 9.72
CA GLU A 212 32.49 -8.39 10.60
C GLU A 212 33.20 -9.06 11.81
N ARG A 213 32.60 -10.13 12.34
CA ARG A 213 33.14 -10.87 13.48
C ARG A 213 34.17 -11.93 13.08
N GLY A 214 34.47 -12.08 11.78
CA GLY A 214 35.41 -13.12 11.27
C GLY A 214 34.88 -14.56 11.40
N THR A 215 33.65 -14.76 11.91
CA THR A 215 33.08 -16.10 12.07
C THR A 215 32.67 -16.73 10.74
N MET A 216 32.51 -15.92 9.70
CA MET A 216 32.18 -16.42 8.35
C MET A 216 33.28 -17.28 7.77
N GLU A 217 34.56 -16.94 8.03
CA GLU A 217 35.69 -17.71 7.58
C GLU A 217 35.73 -19.10 8.23
N GLN A 218 35.39 -19.20 9.53
CA GLN A 218 35.30 -20.47 10.24
C GLN A 218 34.19 -21.37 9.65
N ILE A 219 33.04 -20.78 9.25
CA ILE A 219 31.96 -21.50 8.61
C ILE A 219 32.35 -22.00 7.22
N MET A 220 33.15 -21.20 6.46
CA MET A 220 33.62 -21.57 5.12
C MET A 220 34.67 -22.68 5.12
N VAL A 221 35.45 -22.83 6.19
CA VAL A 221 36.41 -23.93 6.35
C VAL A 221 35.71 -25.21 6.76
N SER A 222 34.54 -25.13 7.35
CA SER A 222 33.76 -26.30 7.73
C SER A 222 33.17 -27.03 6.49
N PRO A 223 32.88 -28.35 6.55
CA PRO A 223 32.36 -29.13 5.42
C PRO A 223 30.89 -28.77 5.07
N VAL A 224 30.41 -27.55 5.39
CA VAL A 224 29.09 -27.09 5.14
C VAL A 224 28.94 -26.61 3.68
N ARG A 225 27.99 -27.16 2.96
CA ARG A 225 27.67 -26.69 1.61
C ARG A 225 26.96 -25.33 1.67
N PRO A 226 27.24 -24.39 0.74
CA PRO A 226 26.62 -23.06 0.72
C PRO A 226 25.08 -23.10 0.74
N VAL A 227 24.48 -24.06 0.02
CA VAL A 227 23.01 -24.24 0.00
C VAL A 227 22.48 -24.59 1.40
N GLY A 228 23.15 -25.50 2.12
CA GLY A 228 22.76 -25.86 3.49
C GLY A 228 22.89 -24.70 4.48
N LEU A 229 23.92 -23.86 4.29
CA LEU A 229 24.09 -22.65 5.09
C LEU A 229 22.97 -21.64 4.82
N ILE A 230 22.68 -21.37 3.54
CA ILE A 230 21.63 -20.44 3.14
C ILE A 230 20.27 -20.89 3.68
N LEU A 231 19.88 -22.15 3.43
CA LEU A 231 18.60 -22.70 3.90
C LEU A 231 18.52 -22.70 5.43
N GLY A 232 19.58 -23.10 6.13
CA GLY A 232 19.63 -23.09 7.59
C GLY A 232 19.46 -21.70 8.20
N LYS A 233 19.99 -20.68 7.52
CA LYS A 233 19.78 -19.28 7.92
C LYS A 233 18.40 -18.76 7.56
N MET A 234 17.88 -19.11 6.39
CA MET A 234 16.61 -18.60 5.90
C MET A 234 15.40 -19.05 6.76
N ILE A 235 15.35 -20.32 7.14
CA ILE A 235 14.18 -20.92 7.80
C ILE A 235 13.75 -20.15 9.06
N PRO A 236 14.62 -19.82 10.02
CA PRO A 236 14.22 -19.03 11.20
C PRO A 236 13.65 -17.65 10.85
N TYR A 237 14.27 -16.98 9.87
CA TYR A 237 13.79 -15.65 9.44
C TYR A 237 12.45 -15.75 8.72
N VAL A 238 12.22 -16.77 7.88
CA VAL A 238 10.90 -17.04 7.27
C VAL A 238 9.85 -17.24 8.35
N LEU A 239 10.11 -18.07 9.35
CA LEU A 239 9.14 -18.36 10.40
C LEU A 239 8.77 -17.13 11.22
N ILE A 240 9.77 -16.33 11.60
CA ILE A 240 9.52 -15.10 12.38
C ILE A 240 8.80 -14.06 11.52
N SER A 241 9.21 -13.90 10.25
CA SER A 241 8.55 -12.96 9.34
C SER A 241 7.14 -13.42 8.97
N LEU A 242 6.90 -14.72 8.91
CA LEU A 242 5.57 -15.27 8.73
C LEU A 242 4.67 -14.97 9.94
N ALA A 243 5.20 -15.15 11.15
CA ALA A 243 4.48 -14.76 12.38
C ALA A 243 4.19 -13.27 12.40
N SER A 244 5.18 -12.43 12.02
CA SER A 244 5.00 -10.98 11.88
C SER A 244 3.95 -10.63 10.82
N ALA A 245 3.94 -11.31 9.68
CA ALA A 245 2.93 -11.11 8.63
C ALA A 245 1.51 -11.40 9.14
N HIS A 246 1.34 -12.50 9.89
CA HIS A 246 0.04 -12.84 10.49
C HIS A 246 -0.37 -11.83 11.55
N PHE A 247 0.58 -11.34 12.35
CA PHE A 247 0.31 -10.32 13.35
C PHE A 247 -0.14 -9.00 12.68
N VAL A 248 0.52 -8.59 11.60
CA VAL A 248 0.13 -7.43 10.78
C VAL A 248 -1.26 -7.63 10.14
N LEU A 249 -1.56 -8.82 9.63
CA LEU A 249 -2.90 -9.15 9.10
C LEU A 249 -3.97 -9.09 10.18
N ALA A 250 -3.70 -9.64 11.36
CA ALA A 250 -4.62 -9.60 12.49
C ALA A 250 -4.90 -8.15 12.95
N LEU A 251 -3.85 -7.31 13.06
CA LEU A 251 -4.01 -5.90 13.36
C LEU A 251 -4.77 -5.16 12.25
N GLY A 252 -4.50 -5.47 10.97
CA GLY A 252 -5.22 -4.91 9.83
C GLY A 252 -6.72 -5.22 9.88
N TRP A 253 -7.06 -6.43 10.31
CA TRP A 253 -8.46 -6.82 10.52
C TRP A 253 -9.09 -6.12 11.72
N VAL A 254 -8.45 -6.16 12.88
CA VAL A 254 -9.01 -5.64 14.14
C VAL A 254 -9.12 -4.11 14.13
N LEU A 255 -8.07 -3.40 13.67
CA LEU A 255 -8.02 -1.94 13.76
C LEU A 255 -8.65 -1.25 12.53
N PHE A 256 -8.50 -1.85 11.35
CA PHE A 256 -8.91 -1.22 10.09
C PHE A 256 -10.05 -1.96 9.37
N GLY A 257 -10.55 -3.06 9.92
CA GLY A 257 -11.63 -3.84 9.32
C GLY A 257 -11.27 -4.51 7.98
N VAL A 258 -9.98 -4.74 7.72
CA VAL A 258 -9.50 -5.36 6.49
C VAL A 258 -9.56 -6.87 6.62
N ALA A 259 -10.72 -7.45 6.39
CA ALA A 259 -10.94 -8.89 6.43
C ALA A 259 -10.42 -9.59 5.15
N ILE A 260 -9.90 -10.79 5.31
CA ILE A 260 -9.49 -11.66 4.18
C ILE A 260 -10.76 -12.25 3.56
N ARG A 261 -11.08 -11.84 2.32
CA ARG A 261 -12.24 -12.34 1.58
C ARG A 261 -11.95 -13.62 0.81
N GLY A 262 -10.72 -13.84 0.43
CA GLY A 262 -10.28 -14.98 -0.37
C GLY A 262 -9.77 -16.15 0.47
N SER A 263 -9.23 -17.16 -0.24
CA SER A 263 -8.71 -18.36 0.40
C SER A 263 -7.39 -18.11 1.11
N TYR A 264 -7.34 -18.47 2.39
CA TYR A 264 -6.11 -18.48 3.18
C TYR A 264 -5.05 -19.44 2.61
N PHE A 265 -5.47 -20.55 1.99
CA PHE A 265 -4.57 -21.50 1.33
C PHE A 265 -3.84 -20.93 0.12
N LEU A 266 -4.36 -19.86 -0.48
CA LEU A 266 -3.66 -19.10 -1.53
C LEU A 266 -2.82 -17.97 -0.94
N LEU A 267 -3.25 -17.37 0.15
CA LEU A 267 -2.56 -16.28 0.82
C LEU A 267 -1.22 -16.75 1.41
N LEU A 268 -1.22 -17.85 2.13
CA LEU A 268 -0.04 -18.38 2.81
C LEU A 268 1.15 -18.64 1.86
N PRO A 269 1.02 -19.43 0.77
CA PRO A 269 2.12 -19.63 -0.17
C PRO A 269 2.54 -18.35 -0.89
N THR A 270 1.62 -17.41 -1.16
CA THR A 270 1.95 -16.12 -1.75
C THR A 270 2.83 -15.29 -0.80
N ILE A 271 2.50 -15.25 0.49
CA ILE A 271 3.36 -14.63 1.51
C ILE A 271 4.72 -15.33 1.56
N LEU A 272 4.76 -16.66 1.61
CA LEU A 272 6.02 -17.42 1.66
C LEU A 272 6.92 -17.12 0.46
N LEU A 273 6.38 -17.08 -0.75
CA LEU A 273 7.14 -16.70 -1.95
C LEU A 273 7.71 -15.29 -1.84
N PHE A 274 6.93 -14.35 -1.35
CA PHE A 274 7.39 -12.98 -1.14
C PHE A 274 8.49 -12.88 -0.09
N LEU A 275 8.38 -13.62 1.01
CA LEU A 275 9.42 -13.71 2.02
C LEU A 275 10.72 -14.29 1.44
N VAL A 276 10.63 -15.29 0.56
CA VAL A 276 11.79 -15.85 -0.15
C VAL A 276 12.46 -14.78 -1.03
N CYS A 277 11.70 -13.92 -1.70
CA CYS A 277 12.25 -12.80 -2.48
C CYS A 277 13.05 -11.82 -1.59
N GLY A 278 12.47 -11.40 -0.45
CA GLY A 278 13.14 -10.49 0.49
C GLY A 278 14.42 -11.09 1.09
N LEU A 279 14.37 -12.37 1.45
CA LEU A 279 15.55 -13.12 1.92
C LEU A 279 16.62 -13.19 0.85
N GLY A 280 16.25 -13.54 -0.38
CA GLY A 280 17.19 -13.60 -1.51
C GLY A 280 17.89 -12.27 -1.74
N GLN A 281 17.14 -11.17 -1.71
CA GLN A 281 17.71 -9.81 -1.78
C GLN A 281 18.66 -9.51 -0.61
N GLY A 282 18.26 -9.82 0.62
CA GLY A 282 19.08 -9.59 1.81
C GLY A 282 20.41 -10.35 1.76
N ILE A 283 20.38 -11.63 1.34
CA ILE A 283 21.59 -12.43 1.17
C ILE A 283 22.46 -11.87 0.03
N LEU A 284 21.85 -11.47 -1.08
CA LEU A 284 22.58 -10.87 -2.20
C LEU A 284 23.29 -9.58 -1.79
N ILE A 285 22.61 -8.68 -1.07
CA ILE A 285 23.18 -7.46 -0.52
C ILE A 285 24.35 -7.80 0.42
N SER A 286 24.15 -8.77 1.30
CA SER A 286 25.20 -9.21 2.22
C SER A 286 26.43 -9.77 1.50
N ALA A 287 26.26 -10.39 0.32
CA ALA A 287 27.38 -10.88 -0.49
C ALA A 287 28.24 -9.73 -1.04
N LEU A 288 27.62 -8.58 -1.30
CA LEU A 288 28.27 -7.39 -1.87
C LEU A 288 28.85 -6.44 -0.82
N THR A 289 28.46 -6.59 0.45
CA THR A 289 28.81 -5.66 1.52
C THR A 289 29.72 -6.30 2.56
N ARG A 290 30.53 -5.46 3.24
CA ARG A 290 31.46 -5.90 4.29
C ARG A 290 31.06 -5.42 5.68
N THR A 291 30.31 -4.32 5.79
CA THR A 291 29.90 -3.72 7.06
C THR A 291 28.38 -3.62 7.16
N GLN A 292 27.84 -3.71 8.39
CA GLN A 292 26.41 -3.60 8.64
C GLN A 292 25.86 -2.22 8.23
N GLN A 293 26.64 -1.16 8.38
CA GLN A 293 26.24 0.19 7.96
C GLN A 293 25.99 0.26 6.44
N VAL A 294 26.95 -0.25 5.66
CA VAL A 294 26.81 -0.27 4.18
C VAL A 294 25.66 -1.20 3.76
N ALA A 295 25.54 -2.35 4.43
CA ALA A 295 24.42 -3.27 4.16
C ALA A 295 23.05 -2.61 4.44
N PHE A 296 22.95 -1.83 5.51
CA PHE A 296 21.75 -1.07 5.82
C PHE A 296 21.41 -0.06 4.72
N LEU A 297 22.36 0.78 4.36
CA LEU A 297 22.16 1.81 3.34
C LEU A 297 21.73 1.22 2.00
N ILE A 298 22.42 0.16 1.56
CA ILE A 298 22.06 -0.52 0.30
C ILE A 298 20.69 -1.21 0.42
N SER A 299 20.40 -1.87 1.54
CA SER A 299 19.09 -2.50 1.74
C SER A 299 17.95 -1.47 1.70
N VAL A 300 18.11 -0.34 2.38
CA VAL A 300 17.12 0.74 2.36
C VAL A 300 16.97 1.31 0.96
N LEU A 301 18.06 1.61 0.28
CA LEU A 301 18.02 2.21 -1.05
C LEU A 301 17.38 1.27 -2.09
N THR A 302 17.71 -0.02 -2.04
CA THR A 302 17.24 -1.01 -3.03
C THR A 302 15.87 -1.60 -2.71
N THR A 303 15.40 -1.48 -1.46
CA THR A 303 14.11 -2.04 -1.04
C THR A 303 13.08 -0.98 -0.68
N PHE A 304 13.44 -0.02 0.16
CA PHE A 304 12.50 0.99 0.66
C PHE A 304 11.95 1.84 -0.49
N LEU A 305 12.84 2.54 -1.22
CA LEU A 305 12.42 3.44 -2.30
C LEU A 305 11.64 2.71 -3.41
N PRO A 306 12.15 1.58 -3.97
CA PRO A 306 11.41 0.87 -5.00
C PRO A 306 10.08 0.31 -4.50
N THR A 307 10.02 -0.25 -3.29
CA THR A 307 8.77 -0.80 -2.76
C THR A 307 7.75 0.30 -2.47
N PHE A 308 8.18 1.44 -1.94
CA PHE A 308 7.29 2.54 -1.59
C PHE A 308 6.74 3.27 -2.81
N ILE A 309 7.60 3.54 -3.80
CA ILE A 309 7.23 4.35 -4.97
C ILE A 309 6.77 3.48 -6.14
N LEU A 310 7.54 2.42 -6.48
CA LEU A 310 7.39 1.69 -7.74
C LEU A 310 6.52 0.44 -7.66
N SER A 311 6.05 0.05 -6.47
CA SER A 311 5.21 -1.15 -6.32
C SER A 311 3.73 -0.95 -6.68
N GLY A 312 3.29 0.30 -6.86
CA GLY A 312 1.87 0.61 -6.95
C GLY A 312 1.18 0.70 -5.57
N PHE A 313 1.99 0.89 -4.51
CA PHE A 313 1.46 1.06 -3.15
C PHE A 313 0.79 2.43 -3.01
N ILE A 314 1.52 3.53 -3.20
CA ILE A 314 0.98 4.89 -3.09
C ILE A 314 0.54 5.41 -4.46
N PHE A 315 1.42 5.29 -5.45
CA PHE A 315 1.16 5.80 -6.80
C PHE A 315 0.81 4.66 -7.75
N PRO A 316 -0.34 4.72 -8.46
CA PRO A 316 -0.67 3.72 -9.48
C PRO A 316 0.40 3.66 -10.56
N VAL A 317 0.92 2.45 -10.84
CA VAL A 317 2.00 2.25 -11.83
C VAL A 317 1.60 2.79 -13.22
N ARG A 318 0.32 2.68 -13.59
CA ARG A 318 -0.21 3.18 -14.87
C ARG A 318 -0.06 4.69 -15.08
N ASN A 319 0.09 5.45 -13.99
CA ASN A 319 0.23 6.92 -14.04
C ASN A 319 1.71 7.35 -14.16
N MET A 320 2.65 6.41 -14.15
CA MET A 320 4.07 6.68 -14.25
C MET A 320 4.51 6.81 -15.71
N PRO A 321 5.58 7.57 -16.02
CA PRO A 321 6.21 7.55 -17.34
C PRO A 321 6.66 6.14 -17.76
N ALA A 322 6.65 5.83 -19.07
CA ALA A 322 6.93 4.48 -19.60
C ALA A 322 8.28 3.90 -19.12
N VAL A 323 9.32 4.73 -19.03
CA VAL A 323 10.65 4.33 -18.54
C VAL A 323 10.57 3.85 -17.09
N ILE A 324 9.86 4.57 -16.24
CA ILE A 324 9.68 4.19 -14.83
C ILE A 324 8.81 2.93 -14.72
N GLN A 325 7.77 2.80 -15.55
CA GLN A 325 6.98 1.59 -15.60
C GLN A 325 7.84 0.35 -15.90
N ALA A 326 8.80 0.46 -16.83
CA ALA A 326 9.74 -0.64 -17.14
C ALA A 326 10.58 -1.03 -15.89
N VAL A 327 11.04 -0.06 -15.11
CA VAL A 327 11.79 -0.34 -13.86
C VAL A 327 10.91 -1.05 -12.82
N THR A 328 9.60 -0.77 -12.78
CA THR A 328 8.70 -1.44 -11.82
C THR A 328 8.65 -2.96 -11.97
N PHE A 329 8.99 -3.50 -13.15
CA PHE A 329 9.05 -4.95 -13.37
C PHE A 329 10.13 -5.65 -12.52
N LEU A 330 11.16 -4.93 -12.07
CA LEU A 330 12.21 -5.46 -11.21
C LEU A 330 11.84 -5.47 -9.72
N VAL A 331 10.67 -4.91 -9.36
CA VAL A 331 10.26 -4.74 -7.96
C VAL A 331 9.32 -5.87 -7.55
N PRO A 332 9.74 -6.84 -6.71
CA PRO A 332 8.91 -7.98 -6.32
C PRO A 332 7.66 -7.58 -5.54
N ALA A 333 7.73 -6.48 -4.79
CA ALA A 333 6.60 -5.95 -4.04
C ALA A 333 5.41 -5.56 -4.93
N LYS A 334 5.62 -5.17 -6.20
CA LYS A 334 4.56 -4.92 -7.18
C LYS A 334 3.68 -6.14 -7.38
N TYR A 335 4.30 -7.29 -7.59
CA TYR A 335 3.59 -8.56 -7.86
C TYR A 335 2.91 -9.09 -6.60
N PHE A 336 3.60 -9.03 -5.48
CA PHE A 336 3.02 -9.42 -4.20
C PHE A 336 1.81 -8.57 -3.84
N LEU A 337 1.89 -7.25 -4.00
CA LEU A 337 0.79 -6.33 -3.71
C LEU A 337 -0.42 -6.59 -4.61
N ALA A 338 -0.19 -6.87 -5.89
CA ALA A 338 -1.26 -7.23 -6.82
C ALA A 338 -1.96 -8.53 -6.40
N ALA A 339 -1.19 -9.58 -6.09
CA ALA A 339 -1.71 -10.86 -5.60
C ALA A 339 -2.42 -10.70 -4.23
N LEU A 340 -1.83 -9.93 -3.31
CA LEU A 340 -2.39 -9.70 -1.98
C LEU A 340 -3.74 -8.98 -2.06
N ARG A 341 -3.84 -7.93 -2.89
CA ARG A 341 -5.11 -7.22 -3.15
C ARG A 341 -6.15 -8.12 -3.83
N ALA A 342 -5.73 -8.98 -4.76
CA ALA A 342 -6.62 -9.94 -5.41
C ALA A 342 -7.21 -10.92 -4.39
N ILE A 343 -6.41 -11.43 -3.46
CA ILE A 343 -6.86 -12.37 -2.42
C ILE A 343 -7.67 -11.63 -1.35
N ILE A 344 -7.10 -10.61 -0.71
CA ILE A 344 -7.70 -9.98 0.48
C ILE A 344 -8.95 -9.18 0.12
N ILE A 345 -8.88 -8.35 -0.92
CA ILE A 345 -9.96 -7.41 -1.24
C ILE A 345 -10.98 -8.01 -2.17
N LYS A 346 -10.51 -8.68 -3.26
CA LYS A 346 -11.39 -9.19 -4.32
C LYS A 346 -11.89 -10.62 -4.07
N GLY A 347 -11.23 -11.38 -3.17
CA GLY A 347 -11.56 -12.79 -2.96
C GLY A 347 -11.28 -13.67 -4.18
N ALA A 348 -10.34 -13.25 -5.04
CA ALA A 348 -10.07 -13.91 -6.31
C ALA A 348 -9.30 -15.22 -6.14
N GLY A 349 -9.54 -16.19 -7.03
CA GLY A 349 -8.79 -17.42 -7.14
C GLY A 349 -7.44 -17.24 -7.86
N LEU A 350 -6.62 -18.29 -7.86
CA LEU A 350 -5.26 -18.27 -8.44
C LEU A 350 -5.22 -17.84 -9.91
N HIS A 351 -6.25 -18.15 -10.69
CA HIS A 351 -6.33 -17.78 -12.11
C HIS A 351 -6.24 -16.25 -12.35
N ALA A 352 -6.58 -15.44 -11.35
CA ALA A 352 -6.55 -13.98 -11.47
C ALA A 352 -5.16 -13.36 -11.21
N PHE A 353 -4.23 -14.12 -10.61
CA PHE A 353 -2.91 -13.61 -10.23
C PHE A 353 -1.77 -14.64 -10.36
N TRP A 354 -1.94 -15.66 -11.19
CA TRP A 354 -0.91 -16.70 -11.41
C TRP A 354 0.39 -16.14 -12.01
N GLU A 355 0.29 -15.10 -12.85
CA GLU A 355 1.46 -14.42 -13.43
C GLU A 355 2.31 -13.79 -12.32
N GLN A 356 1.67 -13.17 -11.34
CA GLN A 356 2.33 -12.55 -10.19
C GLN A 356 3.05 -13.59 -9.34
N VAL A 357 2.44 -14.76 -9.16
CA VAL A 357 3.04 -15.89 -8.43
C VAL A 357 4.27 -16.42 -9.18
N LEU A 358 4.18 -16.58 -10.51
CA LEU A 358 5.33 -17.00 -11.32
C LEU A 358 6.49 -16.02 -11.27
N PHE A 359 6.19 -14.72 -11.33
CA PHE A 359 7.21 -13.67 -11.21
C PHE A 359 7.90 -13.70 -9.85
N LEU A 360 7.14 -13.84 -8.77
CA LEU A 360 7.70 -13.96 -7.41
C LEU A 360 8.58 -15.22 -7.29
N ALA A 361 8.11 -16.35 -7.79
CA ALA A 361 8.90 -17.58 -7.79
C ALA A 361 10.19 -17.43 -8.59
N GLY A 362 10.11 -16.89 -9.81
CA GLY A 362 11.28 -16.62 -10.68
C GLY A 362 12.27 -15.65 -10.04
N PHE A 363 11.78 -14.57 -9.45
CA PHE A 363 12.61 -13.58 -8.76
C PHE A 363 13.32 -14.18 -7.54
N GLY A 364 12.59 -14.96 -6.73
CA GLY A 364 13.17 -15.65 -5.57
C GLY A 364 14.26 -16.65 -5.98
N VAL A 365 14.02 -17.47 -7.00
CA VAL A 365 15.01 -18.41 -7.53
C VAL A 365 16.23 -17.68 -8.08
N LEU A 366 16.02 -16.61 -8.84
CA LEU A 366 17.10 -15.81 -9.42
C LEU A 366 17.98 -15.19 -8.34
N THR A 367 17.38 -14.48 -7.38
CA THR A 367 18.12 -13.79 -6.32
C THR A 367 18.87 -14.77 -5.42
N LEU A 368 18.26 -15.88 -5.03
CA LEU A 368 18.92 -16.92 -4.26
C LEU A 368 20.04 -17.63 -5.06
N GLY A 369 19.81 -17.91 -6.34
CA GLY A 369 20.80 -18.52 -7.21
C GLY A 369 22.04 -17.66 -7.38
N VAL A 370 21.84 -16.35 -7.62
CA VAL A 370 22.96 -15.38 -7.72
C VAL A 370 23.67 -15.24 -6.37
N ALA A 371 22.94 -15.17 -5.27
CA ALA A 371 23.50 -15.08 -3.93
C ALA A 371 24.33 -16.32 -3.58
N ALA A 372 23.82 -17.52 -3.89
CA ALA A 372 24.55 -18.77 -3.68
C ALA A 372 25.87 -18.84 -4.47
N ARG A 373 25.84 -18.45 -5.75
CA ARG A 373 27.05 -18.38 -6.59
C ARG A 373 28.08 -17.39 -6.03
N ARG A 374 27.65 -16.22 -5.61
CA ARG A 374 28.56 -15.20 -5.04
C ARG A 374 29.20 -15.65 -3.74
N LEU A 375 28.45 -16.34 -2.88
CA LEU A 375 29.00 -16.89 -1.64
C LEU A 375 30.00 -18.03 -1.91
N GLN A 376 29.80 -18.84 -2.97
CA GLN A 376 30.76 -19.86 -3.38
C GLN A 376 32.09 -19.26 -3.87
N LEU A 377 32.02 -18.27 -4.74
CA LEU A 377 33.21 -17.60 -5.28
C LEU A 377 34.04 -16.88 -4.20
N GLY A 378 33.38 -16.22 -3.24
CA GLY A 378 34.06 -15.62 -2.09
C GLY A 378 34.76 -16.63 -1.19
N GLY A 379 34.23 -17.85 -1.09
CA GLY A 379 34.88 -18.96 -0.35
C GLY A 379 36.12 -19.52 -1.06
N GLU A 380 36.13 -19.55 -2.39
CA GLU A 380 37.29 -20.02 -3.18
C GLU A 380 38.43 -19.00 -3.17
N GLU A 381 38.13 -17.70 -3.23
CA GLU A 381 39.16 -16.64 -3.10
C GLU A 381 39.82 -16.64 -1.72
N GLY A 382 39.06 -16.86 -0.65
CA GLY A 382 39.56 -17.00 0.70
C GLY A 382 40.50 -18.21 0.87
N ARG A 383 40.26 -19.33 0.16
CA ARG A 383 41.11 -20.52 0.16
C ARG A 383 42.38 -20.35 -0.65
N ARG A 384 42.42 -19.45 -1.65
CA ARG A 384 43.58 -19.23 -2.53
C ARG A 384 44.54 -18.18 -2.01
N ARG A 385 44.21 -17.40 -0.98
CA ARG A 385 45.19 -16.48 -0.35
C ARG A 385 46.11 -17.28 0.58
N PRO A 386 47.40 -17.49 0.21
CA PRO A 386 48.34 -18.10 1.12
C PRO A 386 48.46 -17.21 2.36
N ARG A 387 48.46 -17.82 3.57
CA ARG A 387 48.90 -17.18 4.79
C ARG A 387 50.28 -16.57 4.51
N ARG A 388 50.34 -15.26 4.30
CA ARG A 388 51.63 -14.56 4.49
C ARG A 388 51.95 -14.66 5.97
N ALA A 389 52.84 -15.62 6.26
CA ALA A 389 53.51 -15.70 7.54
C ALA A 389 54.37 -14.44 7.67
N GLY A 390 54.12 -13.68 8.71
CA GLY A 390 54.96 -12.62 9.24
C GLY A 390 54.85 -12.70 10.74
#